data_56e9fe8b1668af2027bb6c707c73e2e7
#
_entry.id   56e9fe8b1668af2027bb6c707c73e2e7
#
_cell.length_a   1.000
_cell.length_b   1.000
_cell.length_c   1.000
_cell.angle_alpha   90.00
_cell.angle_beta   90.00
_cell.angle_gamma   90.00
#
_symmetry.space_group_name_H-M   'P 1'
#
loop_
_entity.id
_entity.type
_entity.pdbx_description
1 polymer ?
#
loop_
_entity_poly.entity_id
_entity_poly.type
_entity_poly.pdbx_seq_one_letter_code
_entity_poly.pdbx_strand_id
1 'polypeptide(L)'
;LEPAGQLELSGAPLENLHQTCAETGRHLKQVKEVGAELGLGFLGLGMWPDKARADLPIMPKGRYKIMLDHMPRVGTMGLDMMLRTCTIQTNLDYSSEMDMVQKFRVSLALQPVA
;
A
#
# COMPACT_ATOMS: atom_id res chain seq x y z
N LEU A 1 2.74 -7.56 6.70
CA LEU A 1 3.00 -8.18 5.39
C LEU A 1 1.70 -8.36 4.63
N GLU A 2 1.73 -7.99 3.36
CA GLU A 2 0.66 -8.10 2.40
C GLU A 2 1.02 -9.13 1.31
N PRO A 3 0.10 -9.51 0.41
CA PRO A 3 0.39 -10.47 -0.65
C PRO A 3 1.63 -10.12 -1.46
N ALA A 4 2.26 -11.14 -2.04
CA ALA A 4 3.46 -11.02 -2.87
C ALA A 4 4.69 -10.43 -2.16
N GLY A 5 4.76 -10.52 -0.83
CA GLY A 5 5.89 -10.04 -0.05
C GLY A 5 5.95 -8.53 0.16
N GLN A 6 4.85 -7.83 -0.07
CA GLN A 6 4.76 -6.40 0.22
C GLN A 6 4.91 -6.15 1.72
N LEU A 7 5.78 -5.22 2.08
CA LEU A 7 5.98 -4.80 3.47
C LEU A 7 5.39 -3.39 3.64
N GLU A 8 4.31 -3.33 4.39
CA GLU A 8 3.55 -2.10 4.63
C GLU A 8 3.76 -1.61 6.06
N LEU A 9 4.00 -0.31 6.21
CA LEU A 9 3.87 0.41 7.47
C LEU A 9 2.42 0.84 7.64
N SER A 10 1.75 0.33 8.65
CA SER A 10 0.47 0.88 9.11
C SER A 10 0.78 2.07 10.02
N GLY A 11 0.78 3.26 9.46
CA GLY A 11 1.15 4.49 10.16
C GLY A 11 0.21 4.81 11.33
N ALA A 12 0.77 5.40 12.39
CA ALA A 12 -0.01 5.88 13.53
C ALA A 12 -0.76 7.18 13.20
N PRO A 13 -1.85 7.51 13.90
CA PRO A 13 -2.42 8.84 13.85
C PRO A 13 -1.45 9.83 14.51
N LEU A 14 -0.88 10.73 13.72
CA LEU A 14 0.15 11.66 14.14
C LEU A 14 -0.31 13.11 13.95
N GLU A 15 0.20 14.01 14.77
CA GLU A 15 -0.27 15.41 14.81
C GLU A 15 0.34 16.29 13.72
N ASN A 16 1.51 15.92 13.19
CA ASN A 16 2.21 16.74 12.22
C ASN A 16 3.17 15.95 11.32
N LEU A 17 3.58 16.59 10.24
CA LEU A 17 4.47 16.01 9.23
C LEU A 17 5.85 15.58 9.76
N HIS A 18 6.37 16.25 10.78
CA HIS A 18 7.66 15.89 11.36
C HIS A 18 7.61 14.56 12.09
N GLN A 19 6.49 14.29 12.79
CA GLN A 19 6.25 13.01 13.44
C GLN A 19 6.09 11.90 12.39
N THR A 20 5.36 12.14 11.31
CA THR A 20 5.21 11.20 10.18
C THR A 20 6.56 10.88 9.54
N CYS A 21 7.38 11.91 9.28
CA CYS A 21 8.73 11.73 8.74
C CYS A 21 9.62 10.90 9.68
N ALA A 22 9.55 11.16 10.97
CA ALA A 22 10.31 10.40 11.97
C ALA A 22 9.85 8.94 12.08
N GLU A 23 8.55 8.67 11.99
CA GLU A 23 8.00 7.30 11.97
C GLU A 23 8.47 6.55 10.73
N THR A 24 8.34 7.14 9.56
CA THR A 24 8.80 6.56 8.29
C THR A 24 10.31 6.30 8.31
N GLY A 25 11.10 7.25 8.82
CA GLY A 25 12.55 7.09 8.97
C GLY A 25 12.94 5.92 9.87
N ARG A 26 12.27 5.77 11.02
CA ARG A 26 12.46 4.60 11.91
C ARG A 26 12.09 3.29 11.22
N HIS A 27 10.96 3.26 10.53
CA HIS A 27 10.51 2.07 9.80
C HIS A 27 11.53 1.65 8.73
N LEU A 28 11.98 2.58 7.90
CA LEU A 28 12.98 2.30 6.87
C LEU A 28 14.30 1.79 7.45
N LYS A 29 14.73 2.33 8.61
CA LYS A 29 15.91 1.82 9.31
C LYS A 29 15.71 0.38 9.75
N GLN A 30 14.60 0.06 10.41
CA GLN A 30 14.27 -1.29 10.86
C GLN A 30 14.19 -2.29 9.68
N VAL A 31 13.56 -1.88 8.58
CA VAL A 31 13.49 -2.70 7.36
C VAL A 31 14.87 -3.02 6.81
N LYS A 32 15.77 -2.05 6.78
CA LYS A 32 17.16 -2.25 6.31
C LYS A 32 17.95 -3.16 7.24
N GLU A 33 17.79 -3.01 8.54
CA GLU A 33 18.47 -3.87 9.54
C GLU A 33 18.03 -5.34 9.40
N VAL A 34 16.72 -5.59 9.40
CA VAL A 34 16.17 -6.94 9.21
C VAL A 34 16.50 -7.49 7.83
N GLY A 35 16.46 -6.68 6.79
CA GLY A 35 16.84 -7.07 5.44
C GLY A 35 18.30 -7.53 5.36
N ALA A 36 19.20 -6.81 6.03
CA ALA A 36 20.62 -7.19 6.08
C ALA A 36 20.82 -8.53 6.80
N GLU A 37 20.12 -8.78 7.90
CA GLU A 37 20.20 -10.06 8.64
C GLU A 37 19.67 -11.24 7.81
N LEU A 38 18.64 -11.03 7.01
CA LEU A 38 17.98 -12.06 6.21
C LEU A 38 18.52 -12.18 4.77
N GLY A 39 19.46 -11.32 4.37
CA GLY A 39 19.96 -11.27 3.00
C GLY A 39 18.90 -10.80 1.99
N LEU A 40 17.96 -9.95 2.41
CA LEU A 40 16.85 -9.44 1.60
C LEU A 40 17.07 -7.97 1.22
N GLY A 41 16.65 -7.60 0.00
CA GLY A 41 16.52 -6.23 -0.46
C GLY A 41 15.06 -5.81 -0.57
N PHE A 42 14.79 -4.51 -0.39
CA PHE A 42 13.47 -3.92 -0.56
C PHE A 42 13.56 -2.79 -1.59
N LEU A 43 12.60 -2.76 -2.51
CA LEU A 43 12.49 -1.74 -3.54
C LEU A 43 11.16 -1.00 -3.37
N GLY A 44 11.21 0.33 -3.42
CA GLY A 44 10.02 1.18 -3.45
C GLY A 44 9.49 1.31 -4.87
N LEU A 45 8.79 0.29 -5.36
CA LEU A 45 8.19 0.27 -6.70
C LEU A 45 6.67 0.24 -6.59
N GLY A 46 6.00 0.97 -7.48
CA GLY A 46 4.54 0.99 -7.54
C GLY A 46 3.92 -0.30 -8.09
N MET A 47 4.69 -1.12 -8.81
CA MET A 47 4.23 -2.38 -9.38
C MET A 47 5.40 -3.36 -9.55
N TRP A 48 5.12 -4.66 -9.42
CA TRP A 48 6.06 -5.72 -9.78
C TRP A 48 6.44 -5.63 -11.26
N PRO A 49 7.72 -5.46 -11.61
CA PRO A 49 8.12 -5.19 -13.00
C PRO A 49 8.20 -6.45 -13.85
N ASP A 50 8.55 -7.60 -13.29
CA ASP A 50 8.95 -8.80 -14.01
C ASP A 50 8.16 -10.08 -13.66
N LYS A 51 7.20 -10.02 -12.73
CA LYS A 51 6.41 -11.19 -12.33
C LYS A 51 4.99 -11.12 -12.88
N ALA A 52 4.55 -12.22 -13.44
CA ALA A 52 3.13 -12.41 -13.73
C ALA A 52 2.34 -12.64 -12.43
N ARG A 53 1.06 -12.31 -12.44
CA ARG A 53 0.17 -12.48 -11.27
C ARG A 53 0.18 -13.91 -10.73
N ALA A 54 0.24 -14.91 -11.63
CA ALA A 54 0.23 -16.32 -11.25
C ALA A 54 1.50 -16.78 -10.49
N ASP A 55 2.59 -16.03 -10.62
CA ASP A 55 3.88 -16.36 -10.00
C ASP A 55 4.03 -15.78 -8.58
N LEU A 56 3.07 -14.97 -8.15
CA LEU A 56 3.15 -14.26 -6.89
C LEU A 56 2.47 -15.03 -5.76
N PRO A 57 3.15 -15.18 -4.60
CA PRO A 57 2.60 -15.90 -3.46
C PRO A 57 1.45 -15.14 -2.81
N ILE A 58 0.50 -15.91 -2.29
CA ILE A 58 -0.64 -15.39 -1.54
C ILE A 58 -0.40 -15.59 -0.06
N MET A 59 -0.67 -14.56 0.73
CA MET A 59 -0.60 -14.65 2.19
C MET A 59 -1.65 -15.65 2.72
N PRO A 60 -1.28 -16.52 3.69
CA PRO A 60 -2.19 -17.51 4.25
C PRO A 60 -3.17 -16.90 5.29
N LYS A 61 -3.90 -15.86 4.86
CA LYS A 61 -4.94 -15.20 5.66
C LYS A 61 -6.28 -15.41 4.99
N GLY A 62 -7.33 -15.71 5.76
CA GLY A 62 -8.66 -16.04 5.26
C GLY A 62 -9.27 -14.97 4.34
N ARG A 63 -9.01 -13.68 4.62
CA ARG A 63 -9.51 -12.57 3.80
C ARG A 63 -9.06 -12.66 2.34
N TYR A 64 -7.84 -13.11 2.06
CA TYR A 64 -7.34 -13.21 0.68
C TYR A 64 -8.00 -14.31 -0.11
N LYS A 65 -8.43 -15.40 0.54
CA LYS A 65 -9.23 -16.42 -0.10
C LYS A 65 -10.58 -15.88 -0.58
N ILE A 66 -11.21 -15.06 0.24
CA ILE A 66 -12.47 -14.39 -0.12
C ILE A 66 -12.24 -13.42 -1.28
N MET A 67 -11.18 -12.61 -1.24
CA MET A 67 -10.84 -11.67 -2.30
C MET A 67 -10.53 -12.36 -3.62
N LEU A 68 -9.80 -13.47 -3.60
CA LEU A 68 -9.48 -14.28 -4.79
C LEU A 68 -10.73 -14.84 -5.45
N ASP A 69 -11.73 -15.23 -4.67
CA ASP A 69 -12.99 -15.75 -5.21
C ASP A 69 -13.92 -14.64 -5.73
N HIS A 70 -13.97 -13.51 -5.01
CA HIS A 70 -14.91 -12.43 -5.31
C HIS A 70 -14.43 -11.48 -6.40
N MET A 71 -13.17 -11.03 -6.36
CA MET A 71 -12.67 -9.99 -7.26
C MET A 71 -12.82 -10.32 -8.75
N PRO A 72 -12.54 -11.56 -9.22
CA PRO A 72 -12.72 -11.90 -10.63
C PRO A 72 -14.18 -11.86 -11.13
N ARG A 73 -15.14 -11.91 -10.21
CA ARG A 73 -16.57 -11.86 -10.55
C ARG A 73 -17.08 -10.44 -10.77
N VAL A 74 -16.39 -9.46 -10.18
CA VAL A 74 -16.84 -8.05 -10.18
C VAL A 74 -15.94 -7.14 -11.01
N GLY A 75 -14.79 -7.62 -11.46
CA GLY A 75 -13.86 -6.82 -12.26
C GLY A 75 -12.63 -7.62 -12.72
N THR A 76 -11.82 -7.01 -13.56
CA THR A 76 -10.65 -7.67 -14.17
C THR A 76 -9.32 -7.35 -13.52
N MET A 77 -9.20 -6.18 -12.85
CA MET A 77 -7.93 -5.65 -12.35
C MET A 77 -7.74 -5.83 -10.83
N GLY A 78 -8.77 -6.29 -10.10
CA GLY A 78 -8.71 -6.39 -8.63
C GLY A 78 -7.57 -7.28 -8.12
N LEU A 79 -7.33 -8.41 -8.77
CA LEU A 79 -6.23 -9.31 -8.40
C LEU A 79 -4.86 -8.75 -8.76
N ASP A 80 -4.73 -7.99 -9.84
CA ASP A 80 -3.47 -7.31 -10.16
C ASP A 80 -3.18 -6.21 -9.13
N MET A 81 -4.18 -5.44 -8.74
CA MET A 81 -4.06 -4.46 -7.67
C MET A 81 -3.60 -5.14 -6.36
N MET A 82 -4.23 -6.23 -5.96
CA MET A 82 -3.91 -6.92 -4.71
C MET A 82 -2.51 -7.55 -4.68
N LEU A 83 -2.07 -8.14 -5.81
CA LEU A 83 -0.87 -8.96 -5.86
C LEU A 83 0.34 -8.24 -6.46
N ARG A 84 0.13 -7.26 -7.34
CA ARG A 84 1.21 -6.67 -8.14
C ARG A 84 1.50 -5.22 -7.83
N THR A 85 0.64 -4.52 -7.11
CA THR A 85 0.84 -3.09 -6.82
C THR A 85 1.23 -2.85 -5.38
N CYS A 86 2.05 -1.82 -5.20
CA CYS A 86 2.45 -1.28 -3.91
C CYS A 86 2.22 0.24 -3.93
N THR A 87 1.71 0.80 -2.85
CA THR A 87 1.30 2.20 -2.82
C THR A 87 1.80 2.92 -1.58
N ILE A 88 1.92 4.25 -1.69
CA ILE A 88 1.93 5.15 -0.54
C ILE A 88 0.50 5.66 -0.40
N GLN A 89 -0.09 5.50 0.79
CA GLN A 89 -1.44 5.95 1.09
C GLN A 89 -1.41 7.11 2.07
N THR A 90 -2.18 8.15 1.76
CA THR A 90 -2.42 9.26 2.66
C THR A 90 -3.90 9.32 3.01
N ASN A 91 -4.23 9.25 4.30
CA ASN A 91 -5.59 9.39 4.79
C ASN A 91 -5.82 10.85 5.17
N LEU A 92 -6.86 11.44 4.62
CA LEU A 92 -7.23 12.84 4.87
C LEU A 92 -8.56 12.89 5.61
N ASP A 93 -8.56 13.51 6.79
CA ASP A 93 -9.77 13.78 7.54
C ASP A 93 -10.60 14.89 6.90
N TYR A 94 -11.89 14.90 7.22
CA TYR A 94 -12.82 15.96 6.77
C TYR A 94 -13.77 16.34 7.90
N SER A 95 -14.16 17.60 7.93
CA SER A 95 -14.99 18.18 8.99
C SER A 95 -16.50 18.18 8.67
N SER A 96 -16.86 18.00 7.39
CA SER A 96 -18.22 17.99 6.91
C SER A 96 -18.31 17.30 5.55
N GLU A 97 -19.52 16.98 5.09
CA GLU A 97 -19.74 16.42 3.75
C GLU A 97 -19.22 17.38 2.64
N MET A 98 -19.43 18.68 2.81
CA MET A 98 -18.91 19.68 1.85
C MET A 98 -17.38 19.67 1.80
N ASP A 99 -16.72 19.62 2.93
CA ASP A 99 -15.25 19.53 3.03
C ASP A 99 -14.74 18.21 2.40
N MET A 100 -15.42 17.09 2.63
CA MET A 100 -15.12 15.81 2.01
C MET A 100 -15.22 15.89 0.49
N VAL A 101 -16.31 16.42 -0.05
CA VAL A 101 -16.50 16.57 -1.50
C VAL A 101 -15.41 17.45 -2.10
N GLN A 102 -15.04 18.55 -1.46
CA GLN A 102 -13.98 19.43 -1.93
C GLN A 102 -12.62 18.73 -1.93
N LYS A 103 -12.23 18.09 -0.83
CA LYS A 103 -10.98 17.34 -0.71
C LYS A 103 -10.91 16.20 -1.72
N PHE A 104 -11.98 15.44 -1.89
CA PHE A 104 -12.06 14.36 -2.86
C PHE A 104 -11.86 14.84 -4.30
N ARG A 105 -12.51 15.95 -4.68
CA ARG A 105 -12.33 16.56 -6.02
C ARG A 105 -10.91 17.05 -6.25
N VAL A 106 -10.30 17.68 -5.24
CA VAL A 106 -8.89 18.13 -5.33
C VAL A 106 -7.95 16.94 -5.43
N SER A 107 -8.17 15.90 -4.64
CA SER A 107 -7.33 14.68 -4.69
C SER A 107 -7.39 13.99 -6.06
N LEU A 108 -8.58 13.90 -6.65
CA LEU A 108 -8.72 13.38 -8.02
C LEU A 108 -7.99 14.23 -9.06
N ALA A 109 -8.03 15.56 -8.92
CA ALA A 109 -7.33 16.45 -9.83
C ALA A 109 -5.79 16.39 -9.69
N LEU A 110 -5.28 16.01 -8.53
CA LEU A 110 -3.84 15.89 -8.26
C LEU A 110 -3.25 14.53 -8.65
N GLN A 111 -4.06 13.51 -8.92
CA GLN A 111 -3.57 12.16 -9.26
C GLN A 111 -2.51 12.12 -10.38
N PRO A 112 -2.58 12.93 -11.45
CA PRO A 112 -1.55 12.90 -12.47
C PRO A 112 -0.19 13.45 -12.03
N VAL A 113 -0.12 14.07 -10.87
CA VAL A 113 1.07 14.76 -10.33
C VAL A 113 1.66 14.03 -9.11
N ALA A 114 0.87 13.18 -8.45
CA ALA A 114 1.22 12.46 -7.23
C ALA A 114 2.05 11.19 -7.47
#